data_63a0151e9c94289bd5bac47a1a5ff7bb
#
_entry.id   63a0151e9c94289bd5bac47a1a5ff7bb
#
_cell.length_a   1.000
_cell.length_b   1.000
_cell.length_c   1.000
_cell.angle_alpha   90.00
_cell.angle_beta   90.00
_cell.angle_gamma   90.00
#
_symmetry.space_group_name_H-M   'P 1'
#
loop_
_entity.id
_entity.type
_entity.pdbx_description
1 polymer ?
#
loop_
_entity_poly.entity_id
_entity_poly.type
_entity_poly.pdbx_seq_one_letter_code
_entity_poly.pdbx_strand_id
1 'polypeptide(L)'
;MLVRLLYASRAVDTSSEAIEAILSQSRLANPVGGITGILCYGGGIFLQAIEGGRMAVSELYGHIQKDLRHKDVVLLHYEEISERRFGGWTMGQVNMSRINVSILLKYAERPELDPYSVSGKVSLALLEELMATASIMGRA
;
A
#
# COMPACT_ATOMS: atom_id res chain seq x y z
N MET A 1 -16.18 0.10 13.68
CA MET A 1 -15.60 -1.19 13.25
C MET A 1 -14.41 -0.94 12.37
N LEU A 2 -13.29 -1.56 12.69
CA LEU A 2 -12.07 -1.44 11.90
C LEU A 2 -12.05 -2.46 10.76
N VAL A 3 -11.53 -2.02 9.62
CA VAL A 3 -11.31 -2.88 8.44
C VAL A 3 -9.91 -2.68 7.91
N ARG A 4 -9.42 -3.68 7.16
CA ARG A 4 -8.19 -3.61 6.39
C ARG A 4 -8.52 -3.86 4.93
N LEU A 5 -8.04 -2.99 4.07
CA LEU A 5 -8.21 -3.13 2.63
C LEU A 5 -6.84 -3.11 1.96
N LEU A 6 -6.62 -4.05 1.05
CA LEU A 6 -5.39 -4.15 0.27
C LEU A 6 -5.75 -4.02 -1.21
N TYR A 7 -5.08 -3.14 -1.92
CA TYR A 7 -5.27 -2.99 -3.35
C TYR A 7 -3.94 -2.79 -4.07
N ALA A 8 -3.96 -3.02 -5.36
CA ALA A 8 -2.86 -2.69 -6.26
C ALA A 8 -3.36 -1.75 -7.35
N SER A 9 -2.47 -0.93 -7.86
CA SER A 9 -2.74 -0.08 -9.01
C SER A 9 -1.46 0.17 -9.79
N ARG A 10 -1.62 0.69 -11.01
CA ARG A 10 -0.48 1.12 -11.84
C ARG A 10 -0.48 2.62 -11.94
N ALA A 11 0.71 3.22 -11.91
CA ALA A 11 0.87 4.65 -12.15
C ALA A 11 0.66 4.94 -13.64
N VAL A 12 -0.13 5.96 -13.95
CA VAL A 12 -0.30 6.43 -15.33
C VAL A 12 0.96 7.16 -15.79
N ASP A 13 1.48 8.05 -14.93
CA ASP A 13 2.74 8.76 -15.14
C ASP A 13 3.75 8.23 -14.13
N THR A 14 4.85 7.65 -14.62
CA THR A 14 5.89 7.04 -13.80
C THR A 14 7.05 7.97 -13.51
N SER A 15 6.95 9.26 -13.87
CA SER A 15 7.98 10.23 -13.52
C SER A 15 8.12 10.34 -12.00
N SER A 16 9.31 10.62 -11.51
CA SER A 16 9.55 10.77 -10.08
C SER A 16 8.72 11.89 -9.46
N GLU A 17 8.46 12.96 -10.21
CA GLU A 17 7.62 14.06 -9.75
C GLU A 17 6.16 13.63 -9.54
N ALA A 18 5.59 12.89 -10.50
CA ALA A 18 4.21 12.40 -10.40
C ALA A 18 4.06 11.41 -9.25
N ILE A 19 5.00 10.49 -9.09
CA ILE A 19 4.98 9.52 -8.00
C ILE A 19 5.10 10.21 -6.64
N GLU A 20 6.02 11.16 -6.51
CA GLU A 20 6.18 11.89 -5.25
C GLU A 20 4.92 12.67 -4.87
N ALA A 21 4.22 13.24 -5.84
CA ALA A 21 2.96 13.95 -5.61
C ALA A 21 1.89 13.02 -5.02
N ILE A 22 1.79 11.80 -5.53
CA ILE A 22 0.84 10.78 -5.03
C ILE A 22 1.21 10.39 -3.59
N LEU A 23 2.48 10.12 -3.33
CA LEU A 23 2.96 9.70 -2.02
C LEU A 23 2.77 10.79 -0.97
N SER A 24 3.08 12.03 -1.32
CA SER A 24 2.91 13.18 -0.41
C SER A 24 1.44 13.39 -0.04
N GLN A 25 0.54 13.27 -1.00
CA GLN A 25 -0.89 13.44 -0.76
C GLN A 25 -1.42 12.36 0.20
N SER A 26 -0.98 11.12 0.05
CA SER A 26 -1.37 10.04 0.96
C SER A 26 -1.00 10.35 2.40
N ARG A 27 0.20 10.87 2.63
CA ARG A 27 0.65 11.21 3.99
C ARG A 27 -0.12 12.36 4.61
N LEU A 28 -0.54 13.34 3.79
CA LEU A 28 -1.25 14.52 4.30
C LEU A 28 -2.72 14.25 4.58
N ALA A 29 -3.37 13.42 3.76
CA ALA A 29 -4.82 13.19 3.85
C ALA A 29 -5.22 12.18 4.92
N ASN A 30 -4.41 11.14 5.13
CA ASN A 30 -4.80 10.00 5.94
C ASN A 30 -5.05 10.28 7.43
N PRO A 31 -4.25 11.14 8.12
CA PRO A 31 -4.48 11.38 9.56
C PRO A 31 -5.86 11.96 9.88
N VAL A 32 -6.43 12.75 9.00
CA VAL A 32 -7.72 13.40 9.21
C VAL A 32 -8.85 12.38 9.30
N GLY A 33 -8.79 11.33 8.51
CA GLY A 33 -9.82 10.28 8.48
C GLY A 33 -9.56 9.11 9.43
N GLY A 34 -8.49 9.16 10.22
CA GLY A 34 -8.13 8.04 11.08
C GLY A 34 -7.57 6.85 10.31
N ILE A 35 -7.05 7.09 9.13
CA ILE A 35 -6.46 6.05 8.26
C ILE A 35 -5.00 5.85 8.63
N THR A 36 -4.61 4.60 8.79
CA THR A 36 -3.21 4.17 8.91
C THR A 36 -2.92 3.14 7.84
N GLY A 37 -1.66 2.89 7.55
CA GLY A 37 -1.32 1.88 6.57
C GLY A 37 0.11 1.95 6.08
N ILE A 38 0.37 1.19 5.05
CA ILE A 38 1.69 1.07 4.44
C ILE A 38 1.55 1.06 2.92
N LEU A 39 2.47 1.73 2.26
CA LEU A 39 2.49 1.87 0.81
C LEU A 39 3.83 1.41 0.26
N CYS A 40 3.75 0.58 -0.77
CA CYS A 40 4.91 0.08 -1.49
C CYS A 40 4.78 0.51 -2.95
N TYR A 41 5.86 1.04 -3.52
CA TYR A 41 5.89 1.42 -4.93
C TYR A 41 7.15 0.86 -5.59
N GLY A 42 6.98 0.22 -6.72
CA GLY A 42 8.11 -0.30 -7.51
C GLY A 42 7.66 -0.71 -8.90
N GLY A 43 8.49 -0.39 -9.91
CA GLY A 43 8.21 -0.78 -11.29
C GLY A 43 6.90 -0.25 -11.86
N GLY A 44 6.45 0.93 -11.43
CA GLY A 44 5.20 1.52 -11.88
C GLY A 44 3.97 0.99 -11.17
N ILE A 45 4.13 0.16 -10.14
CA ILE A 45 3.03 -0.49 -9.42
C ILE A 45 2.99 0.01 -7.97
N PHE A 46 1.78 0.37 -7.52
CA PHE A 46 1.49 0.63 -6.11
C PHE A 46 0.86 -0.60 -5.48
N LEU A 47 1.28 -0.92 -4.27
CA LEU A 47 0.64 -1.91 -3.40
C LEU A 47 0.43 -1.23 -2.06
N GLN A 48 -0.81 -1.12 -1.64
CA GLN A 48 -1.15 -0.37 -0.42
C GLN A 48 -2.11 -1.16 0.46
N ALA A 49 -1.79 -1.20 1.76
CA ALA A 49 -2.71 -1.64 2.80
C ALA A 49 -3.19 -0.41 3.57
N ILE A 50 -4.50 -0.27 3.71
CA ILE A 50 -5.12 0.79 4.49
C ILE A 50 -5.99 0.19 5.58
N GLU A 51 -5.91 0.78 6.76
CA GLU A 51 -6.66 0.36 7.95
C GLU A 51 -7.37 1.57 8.54
N GLY A 52 -8.58 1.37 9.00
CA GLY A 52 -9.37 2.40 9.60
C GLY A 52 -10.83 2.00 9.76
N GLY A 53 -11.68 2.95 10.07
CA GLY A 53 -13.12 2.73 10.13
C GLY A 53 -13.67 2.33 8.77
N ARG A 54 -14.67 1.46 8.76
CA ARG A 54 -15.29 0.94 7.53
C ARG A 54 -15.66 2.06 6.55
N MET A 55 -16.32 3.10 7.03
CA MET A 55 -16.77 4.20 6.16
C MET A 55 -15.58 5.00 5.62
N ALA A 56 -14.61 5.31 6.47
CA ALA A 56 -13.43 6.09 6.05
C ALA A 56 -12.61 5.34 5.00
N VAL A 57 -12.41 4.04 5.19
CA VAL A 57 -11.67 3.21 4.23
C VAL A 57 -12.42 3.09 2.90
N SER A 58 -13.74 2.87 2.94
CA SER A 58 -14.56 2.81 1.73
C SER A 58 -14.50 4.11 0.94
N GLU A 59 -14.60 5.23 1.62
CA GLU A 59 -14.57 6.54 0.99
C GLU A 59 -13.22 6.83 0.35
N LEU A 60 -12.13 6.53 1.07
CA LEU A 60 -10.79 6.69 0.53
C LEU A 60 -10.57 5.81 -0.70
N TYR A 61 -10.96 4.55 -0.64
CA TYR A 61 -10.81 3.64 -1.78
C TYR A 61 -11.61 4.12 -2.99
N GLY A 62 -12.82 4.64 -2.76
CA GLY A 62 -13.62 5.24 -3.81
C GLY A 62 -12.91 6.40 -4.50
N HIS A 63 -12.23 7.25 -3.74
CA HIS A 63 -11.44 8.34 -4.30
C HIS A 63 -10.25 7.83 -5.11
N ILE A 64 -9.56 6.80 -4.63
CA ILE A 64 -8.43 6.20 -5.33
C ILE A 64 -8.88 5.64 -6.69
N GLN A 65 -10.03 4.96 -6.72
CA GLN A 65 -10.57 4.40 -7.96
C GLN A 65 -10.91 5.46 -9.02
N LYS A 66 -11.24 6.67 -8.57
CA LYS A 66 -11.56 7.81 -9.46
C LYS A 66 -10.35 8.67 -9.80
N ASP A 67 -9.23 8.46 -9.14
CA ASP A 67 -8.02 9.25 -9.35
C ASP A 67 -7.36 8.84 -10.66
N LEU A 68 -7.31 9.77 -11.62
CA LEU A 68 -6.78 9.52 -12.96
C LEU A 68 -5.27 9.29 -13.00
N ARG A 69 -4.58 9.47 -11.88
CA ARG A 69 -3.14 9.15 -11.76
C ARG A 69 -2.89 7.67 -11.60
N HIS A 70 -3.94 6.89 -11.29
CA HIS A 70 -3.92 5.44 -11.17
C HIS A 70 -4.72 4.79 -12.29
N LYS A 71 -4.33 3.57 -12.66
CA LYS A 71 -5.09 2.69 -13.55
C LYS A 71 -4.99 1.26 -13.05
N ASP A 72 -5.83 0.39 -13.58
CA ASP A 72 -5.86 -1.03 -13.23
C ASP A 72 -5.94 -1.24 -11.71
N VAL A 73 -6.81 -0.49 -11.05
CA VAL A 73 -7.02 -0.59 -9.60
C VAL A 73 -7.75 -1.89 -9.31
N VAL A 74 -7.12 -2.77 -8.55
CA VAL A 74 -7.66 -4.09 -8.21
C VAL A 74 -7.68 -4.26 -6.70
N LEU A 75 -8.86 -4.61 -6.18
CA LEU A 75 -9.01 -5.00 -4.78
C LEU A 75 -8.42 -6.41 -4.60
N LEU A 76 -7.43 -6.53 -3.74
CA LEU A 76 -6.74 -7.80 -3.49
C LEU A 76 -7.24 -8.52 -2.25
N HIS A 77 -7.60 -7.77 -1.21
CA HIS A 77 -8.02 -8.33 0.07
C HIS A 77 -8.80 -7.29 0.86
N TYR A 78 -9.82 -7.76 1.57
CA TYR A 78 -10.61 -6.93 2.46
C TYR A 78 -11.06 -7.78 3.64
N GLU A 79 -10.87 -7.28 4.88
CA GLU A 79 -11.28 -7.99 6.07
C GLU A 79 -11.69 -7.05 7.19
N GLU A 80 -12.59 -7.50 8.04
CA GLU A 80 -12.88 -6.87 9.31
C GLU A 80 -11.78 -7.29 10.30
N ILE A 81 -11.24 -6.31 11.02
CA ILE A 81 -10.14 -6.55 11.95
C ILE A 81 -10.51 -6.08 13.35
N SER A 82 -9.92 -6.72 14.36
CA SER A 82 -10.11 -6.34 15.76
C SER A 82 -9.12 -5.28 16.20
N GLU A 83 -7.96 -5.22 15.56
CA GLU A 83 -6.92 -4.24 15.86
C GLU A 83 -6.10 -3.95 14.61
N ARG A 84 -5.44 -2.79 14.61
CA ARG A 84 -4.59 -2.38 13.50
C ARG A 84 -3.25 -3.12 13.53
N ARG A 85 -2.77 -3.54 12.37
CA ARG A 85 -1.43 -4.10 12.20
C ARG A 85 -0.44 -3.01 11.79
N PHE A 86 -0.92 -2.03 11.03
CA PHE A 86 -0.11 -0.92 10.52
C PHE A 86 -0.40 0.38 11.27
N GLY A 87 -0.81 0.28 12.53
CA GLY A 87 -1.24 1.44 13.32
C GLY A 87 -0.12 2.42 13.68
N GLY A 88 1.14 1.99 13.57
CA GLY A 88 2.29 2.84 13.83
C GLY A 88 2.60 3.87 12.75
N TRP A 89 1.92 3.81 11.60
CA TRP A 89 2.17 4.70 10.46
C TRP A 89 0.89 5.35 9.97
N THR A 90 0.89 6.68 9.86
CA THR A 90 -0.20 7.40 9.19
C THR A 90 -0.28 7.05 7.72
N MET A 91 0.86 6.86 7.08
CA MET A 91 1.05 6.10 5.84
C MET A 91 2.54 5.85 5.70
N GLY A 92 2.98 4.67 6.14
CA GLY A 92 4.37 4.26 6.00
C GLY A 92 4.70 3.96 4.55
N GLN A 93 5.84 4.45 4.09
CA GLN A 93 6.31 4.18 2.74
C GLN A 93 7.53 3.27 2.81
N VAL A 94 7.45 2.11 2.15
CA VAL A 94 8.58 1.17 2.08
C VAL A 94 9.64 1.74 1.14
N ASN A 95 10.88 1.81 1.64
CA ASN A 95 12.02 2.21 0.80
C ASN A 95 12.51 1.00 0.00
N MET A 96 11.99 0.85 -1.22
CA MET A 96 12.29 -0.29 -2.08
C MET A 96 13.77 -0.37 -2.50
N SER A 97 14.52 0.72 -2.42
CA SER A 97 15.94 0.71 -2.74
C SER A 97 16.80 0.03 -1.66
N ARG A 98 16.23 -0.19 -0.48
CA ARG A 98 16.95 -0.78 0.67
C ARG A 98 16.45 -2.16 1.05
N ILE A 99 15.53 -2.75 0.30
CA ILE A 99 15.06 -4.09 0.62
C ILE A 99 16.03 -5.15 0.12
N ASN A 100 16.03 -6.28 0.81
CA ASN A 100 16.71 -7.46 0.33
C ASN A 100 15.84 -8.12 -0.73
N VAL A 101 16.34 -8.23 -1.96
CA VAL A 101 15.55 -8.79 -3.07
C VAL A 101 15.10 -10.22 -2.83
N SER A 102 15.77 -10.96 -1.92
CA SER A 102 15.33 -12.30 -1.55
C SER A 102 13.94 -12.33 -0.93
N ILE A 103 13.51 -11.21 -0.33
CA ILE A 103 12.16 -11.09 0.21
C ILE A 103 11.14 -11.13 -0.91
N LEU A 104 11.40 -10.46 -2.01
CA LEU A 104 10.52 -10.50 -3.19
C LEU A 104 10.46 -11.91 -3.78
N LEU A 105 11.62 -12.58 -3.88
CA LEU A 105 11.69 -13.95 -4.40
C LEU A 105 10.98 -14.97 -3.53
N LYS A 106 10.81 -14.68 -2.24
CA LYS A 106 10.07 -15.55 -1.33
C LYS A 106 8.60 -15.66 -1.72
N TYR A 107 8.04 -14.61 -2.33
CA TYR A 107 6.61 -14.49 -2.62
C TYR A 107 6.26 -14.42 -4.10
N ALA A 108 7.24 -14.25 -4.98
CA ALA A 108 7.01 -14.05 -6.40
C ALA A 108 7.99 -14.90 -7.23
N GLU A 109 7.67 -15.08 -8.50
CA GLU A 109 8.52 -15.84 -9.43
C GLU A 109 9.79 -15.07 -9.80
N ARG A 110 9.76 -13.74 -9.70
CA ARG A 110 10.87 -12.85 -10.03
C ARG A 110 11.09 -11.86 -8.89
N PRO A 111 12.28 -11.25 -8.79
CA PRO A 111 12.55 -10.26 -7.75
C PRO A 111 11.91 -8.90 -8.07
N GLU A 112 10.61 -8.90 -8.31
CA GLU A 112 9.82 -7.75 -8.70
C GLU A 112 8.58 -7.67 -7.84
N LEU A 113 8.07 -6.45 -7.65
CA LEU A 113 6.77 -6.24 -7.04
C LEU A 113 5.70 -6.56 -8.09
N ASP A 114 4.98 -7.65 -7.90
CA ASP A 114 3.94 -8.08 -8.84
C ASP A 114 2.70 -8.62 -8.12
N PRO A 115 1.90 -7.72 -7.52
CA PRO A 115 0.69 -8.12 -6.80
C PRO A 115 -0.41 -8.66 -7.72
N TYR A 116 -0.29 -8.44 -9.02
CA TYR A 116 -1.30 -8.90 -9.98
C TYR A 116 -1.22 -10.40 -10.26
N SER A 117 -0.06 -11.02 -10.03
CA SER A 117 0.13 -12.44 -10.32
C SER A 117 0.13 -13.34 -9.10
N VAL A 118 -0.08 -12.78 -7.91
CA VAL A 118 -0.14 -13.53 -6.65
C VAL A 118 -1.46 -13.25 -5.92
N SER A 119 -1.80 -14.09 -4.94
CA SER A 119 -3.02 -13.87 -4.17
C SER A 119 -2.91 -12.66 -3.26
N GLY A 120 -4.06 -12.13 -2.83
CA GLY A 120 -4.09 -11.04 -1.85
C GLY A 120 -3.41 -11.42 -0.54
N LYS A 121 -3.54 -12.67 -0.12
CA LYS A 121 -2.86 -13.17 1.10
C LYS A 121 -1.35 -13.14 0.97
N VAL A 122 -0.82 -13.48 -0.21
CA VAL A 122 0.62 -13.42 -0.48
C VAL A 122 1.10 -11.97 -0.46
N SER A 123 0.38 -11.06 -1.09
CA SER A 123 0.73 -9.63 -1.07
C SER A 123 0.69 -9.06 0.35
N LEU A 124 -0.29 -9.46 1.16
CA LEU A 124 -0.36 -9.02 2.56
C LEU A 124 0.84 -9.55 3.35
N ALA A 125 1.20 -10.82 3.17
CA ALA A 125 2.36 -11.42 3.82
C ALA A 125 3.66 -10.69 3.43
N LEU A 126 3.80 -10.31 2.17
CA LEU A 126 4.92 -9.50 1.71
C LEU A 126 4.99 -8.16 2.44
N LEU A 127 3.87 -7.44 2.53
CA LEU A 127 3.84 -6.14 3.23
C LEU A 127 4.19 -6.29 4.71
N GLU A 128 3.73 -7.34 5.37
CA GLU A 128 4.05 -7.61 6.77
C GLU A 128 5.55 -7.84 6.97
N GLU A 129 6.16 -8.60 6.07
CA GLU A 129 7.59 -8.86 6.14
C GLU A 129 8.41 -7.60 5.84
N LEU A 130 7.99 -6.79 4.86
CA LEU A 130 8.63 -5.51 4.56
C LEU A 130 8.52 -4.54 5.74
N MET A 131 7.37 -4.53 6.42
CA MET A 131 7.19 -3.73 7.63
C MET A 131 8.21 -4.11 8.72
N ALA A 132 8.49 -5.40 8.87
CA ALA A 132 9.40 -5.90 9.91
C ALA A 132 10.87 -5.71 9.56
N THR A 133 11.23 -5.70 8.27
CA THR A 133 12.63 -5.80 7.83
C THR A 133 13.12 -4.63 6.99
N ALA A 134 12.22 -3.92 6.30
CA ALA A 134 12.59 -2.83 5.42
C ALA A 134 12.64 -1.49 6.16
N SER A 135 13.31 -0.53 5.55
CA SER A 135 13.26 0.87 5.99
C SER A 135 11.90 1.45 5.64
N ILE A 136 11.19 1.98 6.64
CA ILE A 136 9.87 2.58 6.48
C ILE A 136 9.95 4.07 6.79
N MET A 137 9.46 4.89 5.86
CA MET A 137 9.33 6.33 6.03
C MET A 137 7.88 6.71 6.37
N GLY A 138 7.68 7.86 6.98
CA GLY A 138 6.34 8.36 7.29
C GLY A 138 5.71 7.76 8.53
N ARG A 139 6.52 7.29 9.48
CA ARG A 139 6.03 6.78 10.75
C ARG A 139 5.37 7.91 11.56
N ALA A 140 4.22 7.60 12.10
CA ALA A 140 3.47 8.54 12.93
C ALA A 140 4.17 8.89 14.24
#